data_0cf9cbc3a6bba5e4c9a2beabc85d5e97
#
_entry.id   0cf9cbc3a6bba5e4c9a2beabc85d5e97
#
_cell.length_a   1.000
_cell.length_b   1.000
_cell.length_c   1.000
_cell.angle_alpha   90.00
_cell.angle_beta   90.00
_cell.angle_gamma   90.00
#
_symmetry.space_group_name_H-M   'P 1'
#
loop_
_entity.id
_entity.type
_entity.pdbx_description
1 polymer ?
#
loop_
_entity_poly.entity_id
_entity_poly.type
_entity_poly.pdbx_seq_one_letter_code
_entity_poly.pdbx_strand_id
1 'polypeptide(L)'
;MKRTAIEAAKKAILAWLDDADPFRTHGPHVPAKIRRELGLEKAVFDQAVMELLQARKIYCAPHDHPHRLPEAERAELVADGRGVFYCSISDRRPARPLPAEAIPA
;
A
#
# COMPACT_ATOMS: atom_id res chain seq x y z
N MET A 1 9.08 16.85 -6.72
CA MET A 1 8.37 15.60 -7.09
C MET A 1 7.19 15.97 -7.99
N LYS A 2 7.07 15.31 -9.12
CA LYS A 2 6.01 15.64 -10.08
C LYS A 2 4.68 15.03 -9.65
N ARG A 3 3.63 15.85 -9.67
CA ARG A 3 2.28 15.43 -9.32
C ARG A 3 1.76 14.29 -10.19
N THR A 4 2.08 14.32 -11.48
CA THR A 4 1.69 13.27 -12.43
C THR A 4 2.23 11.90 -12.03
N ALA A 5 3.49 11.83 -11.56
CA ALA A 5 4.10 10.58 -11.11
C ALA A 5 3.38 10.03 -9.87
N ILE A 6 2.99 10.89 -8.94
CA ILE A 6 2.26 10.50 -7.73
C ILE A 6 0.88 9.94 -8.10
N GLU A 7 0.16 10.62 -8.99
CA GLU A 7 -1.17 10.16 -9.41
C GLU A 7 -1.10 8.82 -10.15
N ALA A 8 -0.10 8.64 -11.02
CA ALA A 8 0.12 7.37 -11.70
C ALA A 8 0.47 6.25 -10.70
N ALA A 9 1.30 6.55 -9.70
CA ALA A 9 1.66 5.59 -8.66
C ALA A 9 0.43 5.17 -7.84
N LYS A 10 -0.44 6.11 -7.49
CA LYS A 10 -1.67 5.81 -6.75
C LYS A 10 -2.55 4.83 -7.52
N LYS A 11 -2.74 5.06 -8.81
CA LYS A 11 -3.51 4.15 -9.68
C LYS A 11 -2.87 2.78 -9.78
N ALA A 12 -1.54 2.74 -9.93
CA ALA A 12 -0.80 1.49 -10.03
C ALA A 12 -0.89 0.67 -8.75
N ILE A 13 -0.80 1.32 -7.58
CA ILE A 13 -0.93 0.65 -6.29
C ILE A 13 -2.33 0.03 -6.13
N LEU A 14 -3.38 0.79 -6.47
CA LEU A 14 -4.75 0.29 -6.37
C LEU A 14 -4.99 -0.86 -7.34
N ALA A 15 -4.45 -0.78 -8.55
CA ALA A 15 -4.54 -1.88 -9.53
C ALA A 15 -3.79 -3.12 -9.04
N TRP A 16 -2.62 -2.94 -8.42
CA TRP A 16 -1.87 -4.05 -7.83
C TRP A 16 -2.70 -4.74 -6.74
N LEU A 17 -3.36 -3.97 -5.89
CA LEU A 17 -4.23 -4.52 -4.84
C LEU A 17 -5.44 -5.23 -5.43
N ASP A 18 -6.01 -4.72 -6.52
CA ASP A 18 -7.12 -5.39 -7.20
C ASP A 18 -6.72 -6.79 -7.72
N ASP A 19 -5.48 -6.92 -8.23
CA ASP A 19 -4.98 -8.20 -8.72
C ASP A 19 -4.62 -9.15 -7.56
N ALA A 20 -4.02 -8.63 -6.50
CA ALA A 20 -3.57 -9.44 -5.36
C ALA A 20 -4.73 -9.84 -4.44
N ASP A 21 -5.75 -9.00 -4.34
CA ASP A 21 -6.89 -9.20 -3.45
C ASP A 21 -8.18 -8.79 -4.16
N PRO A 22 -8.61 -9.54 -5.19
CA PRO A 22 -9.73 -9.14 -6.05
C PRO A 22 -11.06 -9.00 -5.32
N PHE A 23 -11.23 -9.72 -4.21
CA PHE A 23 -12.47 -9.64 -3.42
C PHE A 23 -12.35 -8.72 -2.22
N ARG A 24 -11.21 -8.03 -2.09
CA ARG A 24 -10.95 -7.06 -1.01
C ARG A 24 -11.16 -7.68 0.37
N THR A 25 -10.45 -8.79 0.61
CA THR A 25 -10.44 -9.48 1.91
C THR A 25 -9.69 -8.68 2.98
N HIS A 26 -8.98 -7.61 2.55
CA HIS A 26 -8.25 -6.68 3.41
C HIS A 26 -7.02 -7.28 4.09
N GLY A 27 -6.47 -8.35 3.51
CA GLY A 27 -5.21 -8.93 3.98
C GLY A 27 -4.04 -7.95 3.82
N PRO A 28 -3.05 -7.96 4.72
CA PRO A 28 -1.91 -7.06 4.64
C PRO A 28 -0.91 -7.50 3.59
N HIS A 29 -0.25 -6.50 2.97
CA HIS A 29 0.79 -6.71 1.97
C HIS A 29 2.05 -5.96 2.36
N VAL A 30 3.22 -6.49 1.98
CA VAL A 30 4.50 -5.86 2.26
C VAL A 30 4.72 -4.70 1.28
N PRO A 31 4.92 -3.46 1.77
CA PRO A 31 5.08 -2.31 0.89
C PRO A 31 6.22 -2.42 -0.11
N ALA A 32 7.38 -2.92 0.33
CA ALA A 32 8.55 -3.08 -0.54
C ALA A 32 8.27 -4.02 -1.71
N LYS A 33 7.46 -5.04 -1.51
CA LYS A 33 7.07 -5.95 -2.59
C LYS A 33 6.28 -5.20 -3.66
N ILE A 34 5.29 -4.41 -3.25
CA ILE A 34 4.48 -3.62 -4.17
C ILE A 34 5.35 -2.64 -4.94
N ARG A 35 6.20 -1.91 -4.23
CA ARG A 35 7.08 -0.92 -4.82
C ARG A 35 8.00 -1.52 -5.88
N ARG A 36 8.61 -2.66 -5.57
CA ARG A 36 9.54 -3.34 -6.48
C ARG A 36 8.84 -3.89 -7.71
N GLU A 37 7.70 -4.52 -7.53
CA GLU A 37 6.93 -5.08 -8.65
C GLU A 37 6.44 -3.97 -9.60
N LEU A 38 6.10 -2.80 -9.07
CA LEU A 38 5.67 -1.66 -9.86
C LEU A 38 6.84 -0.80 -10.37
N GLY A 39 8.06 -1.06 -9.91
CA GLY A 39 9.24 -0.30 -10.33
C GLY A 39 9.20 1.16 -9.93
N LEU A 40 8.60 1.49 -8.79
CA LEU A 40 8.41 2.87 -8.35
C LEU A 40 9.60 3.37 -7.52
N GLU A 41 9.94 4.65 -7.73
CA GLU A 41 10.89 5.35 -6.87
C GLU A 41 10.33 5.46 -5.45
N LYS A 42 11.20 5.30 -4.45
CA LYS A 42 10.80 5.27 -3.03
C LYS A 42 10.02 6.52 -2.61
N ALA A 43 10.49 7.71 -2.97
CA ALA A 43 9.83 8.96 -2.57
C ALA A 43 8.45 9.10 -3.20
N VAL A 44 8.30 8.73 -4.46
CA VAL A 44 7.01 8.76 -5.17
C VAL A 44 6.05 7.73 -4.55
N PHE A 45 6.54 6.52 -4.29
CA PHE A 45 5.74 5.46 -3.68
C PHE A 45 5.24 5.88 -2.30
N ASP A 46 6.13 6.36 -1.43
CA ASP A 46 5.75 6.76 -0.07
C ASP A 46 4.70 7.88 -0.09
N GLN A 47 4.87 8.88 -0.96
CA GLN A 47 3.90 9.97 -1.08
C GLN A 47 2.55 9.46 -1.59
N ALA A 48 2.55 8.58 -2.59
CA ALA A 48 1.33 7.98 -3.12
C ALA A 48 0.59 7.19 -2.05
N VAL A 49 1.32 6.39 -1.25
CA VAL A 49 0.74 5.64 -0.14
C VAL A 49 0.12 6.56 0.89
N MET A 50 0.81 7.64 1.26
CA MET A 50 0.28 8.60 2.23
C MET A 50 -1.02 9.25 1.74
N GLU A 51 -1.11 9.58 0.46
CA GLU A 51 -2.32 10.16 -0.10
C GLU A 51 -3.47 9.16 -0.16
N LEU A 52 -3.20 7.90 -0.50
CA LEU A 52 -4.22 6.85 -0.47
C LEU A 52 -4.71 6.58 0.96
N LEU A 53 -3.81 6.63 1.94
CA LEU A 53 -4.17 6.49 3.35
C LEU A 53 -5.06 7.64 3.81
N GLN A 54 -4.72 8.87 3.46
CA GLN A 54 -5.52 10.05 3.78
C GLN A 54 -6.89 10.00 3.12
N ALA A 55 -6.98 9.46 1.90
CA ALA A 55 -8.23 9.28 1.18
C ALA A 55 -9.03 8.07 1.68
N ARG A 56 -8.51 7.34 2.66
CA ARG A 56 -9.14 6.16 3.27
C ARG A 56 -9.39 5.02 2.27
N LYS A 57 -8.56 4.93 1.25
CA LYS A 57 -8.62 3.83 0.28
C LYS A 57 -7.78 2.64 0.70
N ILE A 58 -6.81 2.86 1.57
CA ILE A 58 -5.97 1.82 2.14
C ILE A 58 -5.82 2.05 3.65
N TYR A 59 -5.40 1.00 4.33
CA TYR A 59 -4.96 1.06 5.72
C TYR A 59 -3.48 0.68 5.77
N CYS A 60 -2.72 1.34 6.63
CA CYS A 60 -1.30 1.04 6.83
C CYS A 60 -1.04 0.83 8.32
N ALA A 61 -0.41 -0.30 8.66
CA ALA A 61 -0.05 -0.59 10.05
C ALA A 61 1.29 0.04 10.38
N PRO A 62 1.37 0.88 11.42
CA PRO A 62 2.65 1.46 11.84
C PRO A 62 3.54 0.42 12.49
N HIS A 63 4.85 0.58 12.33
CA HIS A 63 5.84 -0.23 13.05
C HIS A 63 6.03 0.36 14.45
N ASP A 64 6.00 -0.48 15.48
CA ASP A 64 6.06 -0.02 16.88
C ASP A 64 7.42 0.59 17.25
N HIS A 65 8.50 0.04 16.71
CA HIS A 65 9.86 0.43 17.08
C HIS A 65 10.76 0.56 15.85
N PRO A 66 10.46 1.50 14.91
CA PRO A 66 11.21 1.59 13.66
C PRO A 66 12.70 1.92 13.88
N HIS A 67 13.02 2.68 14.94
CA HIS A 67 14.40 3.06 15.23
C HIS A 67 15.25 1.92 15.75
N ARG A 68 14.66 0.78 16.13
CA ARG A 68 15.40 -0.43 16.51
C ARG A 68 15.79 -1.28 15.31
N LEU A 69 15.22 -0.99 14.13
CA LEU A 69 15.55 -1.71 12.92
C LEU A 69 16.86 -1.20 12.34
N PRO A 70 17.66 -2.10 11.72
CA PRO A 70 18.78 -1.64 10.89
C PRO A 70 18.30 -0.68 9.81
N GLU A 71 19.16 0.25 9.41
CA GLU A 71 18.80 1.27 8.43
C GLU A 71 18.24 0.66 7.14
N ALA A 72 18.84 -0.45 6.66
CA ALA A 72 18.39 -1.11 5.44
C ALA A 72 16.95 -1.65 5.57
N GLU A 73 16.60 -2.21 6.72
CA GLU A 73 15.23 -2.69 6.96
C GLU A 73 14.24 -1.54 7.12
N ARG A 74 14.65 -0.48 7.83
CA ARG A 74 13.80 0.70 7.99
C ARG A 74 13.52 1.36 6.66
N ALA A 75 14.46 1.33 5.72
CA ALA A 75 14.29 1.87 4.37
C ALA A 75 13.24 1.12 3.55
N GLU A 76 12.90 -0.12 3.93
CA GLU A 76 11.85 -0.90 3.28
C GLU A 76 10.44 -0.49 3.71
N LEU A 77 10.31 0.27 4.79
CA LEU A 77 9.03 0.72 5.31
C LEU A 77 8.58 1.99 4.60
N VAL A 78 7.26 2.23 4.59
CA VAL A 78 6.72 3.49 4.08
C VAL A 78 6.94 4.56 5.14
N ALA A 79 7.59 5.66 4.78
CA ALA A 79 7.86 6.77 5.68
C ALA A 79 6.89 7.92 5.41
N ASP A 80 6.32 8.50 6.48
CA ASP A 80 5.43 9.66 6.34
C ASP A 80 6.17 11.01 6.36
N GLY A 81 7.48 10.97 6.55
CA GLY A 81 8.29 12.17 6.66
C GLY A 81 8.23 12.87 8.01
N ARG A 82 7.49 12.32 8.96
CA ARG A 82 7.30 12.89 10.30
C ARG A 82 7.70 11.93 11.43
N GLY A 83 8.40 10.85 11.08
CA GLY A 83 8.89 9.88 12.06
C GLY A 83 8.04 8.63 12.20
N VAL A 84 6.92 8.53 11.51
CA VAL A 84 6.12 7.30 11.48
C VAL A 84 6.52 6.46 10.27
N PHE A 85 6.66 5.15 10.50
CA PHE A 85 7.00 4.18 9.47
C PHE A 85 5.95 3.07 9.46
N TYR A 86 5.47 2.71 8.29
CA TYR A 86 4.40 1.72 8.14
C TYR A 86 4.95 0.44 7.54
N CYS A 87 4.58 -0.70 8.12
CA CYS A 87 5.11 -2.01 7.73
C CYS A 87 4.14 -2.83 6.88
N SER A 88 2.91 -2.37 6.68
CA SER A 88 1.96 -3.08 5.83
C SER A 88 0.99 -2.13 5.15
N ILE A 89 0.45 -2.60 4.03
CA ILE A 89 -0.61 -1.92 3.27
C ILE A 89 -1.74 -2.91 3.08
N SER A 90 -2.96 -2.51 3.43
CA SER A 90 -4.17 -3.30 3.21
C SER A 90 -5.19 -2.47 2.43
N ASP A 91 -5.93 -3.13 1.54
CA ASP A 91 -7.02 -2.46 0.82
C ASP A 91 -8.15 -2.13 1.82
N ARG A 92 -8.63 -0.90 1.81
CA ARG A 92 -9.72 -0.46 2.69
C ARG A 92 -11.00 -0.17 1.93
N ARG A 93 -10.98 -0.30 0.62
CA ARG A 93 -12.18 -0.09 -0.19
C ARG A 93 -13.23 -1.15 0.17
N PRO A 94 -14.53 -0.84 0.01
CA PRO A 94 -15.58 -1.82 0.32
C PRO A 94 -15.38 -3.13 -0.45
N ALA A 95 -15.69 -4.25 0.21
CA ALA A 95 -15.59 -5.57 -0.41
C ALA A 95 -16.47 -5.64 -1.66
N ARG A 96 -15.93 -6.31 -2.70
CA ARG A 96 -16.71 -6.55 -3.92
C ARG A 96 -17.67 -7.71 -3.69
N PRO A 97 -18.89 -7.64 -4.26
CA PRO A 97 -19.78 -8.80 -4.25
C PRO A 97 -19.11 -9.97 -4.95
N LEU A 98 -19.26 -11.18 -4.41
CA LEU A 98 -18.79 -12.39 -5.08
C LEU A 98 -19.61 -12.62 -6.35
N PRO A 99 -18.97 -13.08 -7.46
CA PRO A 99 -19.73 -13.51 -8.63
C PRO A 99 -20.70 -14.62 -8.26
N ALA A 100 -21.87 -14.65 -8.90
CA ALA A 100 -22.88 -15.67 -8.63
C ALA A 100 -22.30 -17.09 -8.76
N GLU A 101 -21.39 -17.31 -9.68
CA GLU A 101 -20.74 -18.60 -9.92
C GLU A 101 -19.80 -19.01 -8.77
N ALA A 102 -19.35 -18.09 -7.96
CA ALA A 102 -18.45 -18.37 -6.85
C ALA A 102 -19.21 -18.66 -5.55
N ILE A 103 -20.54 -18.48 -5.53
CA ILE A 103 -21.38 -18.72 -4.36
C ILE A 103 -21.86 -20.19 -4.39
N PRO A 104 -21.53 -20.98 -3.35
CA PRO A 104 -22.01 -22.38 -3.30
C PRO A 104 -23.53 -22.43 -3.29
N ALA A 105 -24.06 -23.36 -4.04
CA ALA A 105 -25.50 -23.58 -4.11
C ALA A 105 -26.04 -24.17 -2.80
#